data_600b00efd5bde2ce499db4672bc618e5
#
_entry.id   600b00efd5bde2ce499db4672bc618e5
#
_cell.length_a   1.000
_cell.length_b   1.000
_cell.length_c   1.000
_cell.angle_alpha   90.00
_cell.angle_beta   90.00
_cell.angle_gamma   90.00
#
_symmetry.space_group_name_H-M   'P 1'
#
loop_
_entity.id
_entity.type
_entity.pdbx_description
1 polymer ?
#
loop_
_entity_poly.entity_id
_entity_poly.type
_entity_poly.pdbx_seq_one_letter_code
_entity_poly.pdbx_strand_id
1 'polypeptide(L)'
;MVRSKNQAGIALGALFGLMHTLWVAAVGAGIGQPIVDALESGHFLSSNYSVTAFDPATALTGITGAVITGYIIGWTFIYIYNFTDNKLDS
;
A
#
# COMPACT_ATOMS: atom_id res chain seq x y z
N MET A 1 -18.69 -13.59 12.79
CA MET A 1 -17.47 -13.78 13.61
C MET A 1 -16.71 -12.45 13.71
N VAL A 2 -16.38 -12.06 14.95
CA VAL A 2 -15.65 -10.80 15.20
C VAL A 2 -14.16 -11.03 14.97
N ARG A 3 -13.51 -10.11 14.27
CA ARG A 3 -12.08 -10.17 13.98
C ARG A 3 -11.33 -9.06 14.71
N SER A 4 -10.05 -9.31 14.99
CA SER A 4 -9.20 -8.32 15.64
C SER A 4 -8.86 -7.20 14.67
N LYS A 5 -9.22 -5.96 15.04
CA LYS A 5 -8.89 -4.77 14.26
C LYS A 5 -7.37 -4.55 14.22
N ASN A 6 -6.71 -4.76 15.35
CA ASN A 6 -5.27 -4.59 15.42
C ASN A 6 -4.54 -5.59 14.53
N GLN A 7 -4.97 -6.86 14.55
CA GLN A 7 -4.34 -7.89 13.71
C GLN A 7 -4.49 -7.56 12.23
N ALA A 8 -5.68 -7.13 11.81
CA ALA A 8 -5.91 -6.74 10.43
C ALA A 8 -5.08 -5.51 10.05
N GLY A 9 -4.96 -4.54 10.96
CA GLY A 9 -4.12 -3.38 10.74
C GLY A 9 -2.66 -3.76 10.55
N ILE A 10 -2.14 -4.63 11.41
CA ILE A 10 -0.76 -5.09 11.28
C ILE A 10 -0.55 -5.84 9.96
N ALA A 11 -1.49 -6.72 9.62
CA ALA A 11 -1.36 -7.53 8.39
C ALA A 11 -1.35 -6.65 7.14
N LEU A 12 -2.28 -5.69 7.02
CA LEU A 12 -2.32 -4.81 5.85
C LEU A 12 -1.18 -3.80 5.87
N GLY A 13 -0.78 -3.34 7.05
CA GLY A 13 0.39 -2.49 7.17
C GLY A 13 1.65 -3.19 6.68
N ALA A 14 1.83 -4.46 7.06
CA ALA A 14 2.95 -5.26 6.59
C ALA A 14 2.89 -5.47 5.08
N LEU A 15 1.71 -5.76 4.55
CA LEU A 15 1.54 -5.95 3.11
C LEU A 15 1.86 -4.67 2.33
N PHE A 16 1.32 -3.54 2.74
CA PHE A 16 1.57 -2.26 2.07
C PHE A 16 3.04 -1.87 2.18
N GLY A 17 3.63 -2.09 3.35
CA GLY A 17 5.05 -1.81 3.55
C GLY A 17 5.92 -2.68 2.65
N LEU A 18 5.58 -3.96 2.51
CA LEU A 18 6.31 -4.87 1.62
C LEU A 18 6.18 -4.44 0.17
N MET A 19 4.97 -4.10 -0.27
CA MET A 19 4.76 -3.66 -1.65
C MET A 19 5.55 -2.38 -1.94
N HIS A 20 5.55 -1.44 -1.01
CA HIS A 20 6.30 -0.20 -1.21
C HIS A 20 7.81 -0.45 -1.17
N THR A 21 8.26 -1.40 -0.35
CA THR A 21 9.67 -1.79 -0.31
C THR A 21 10.11 -2.38 -1.66
N LEU A 22 9.26 -3.19 -2.29
CA LEU A 22 9.55 -3.71 -3.62
C LEU A 22 9.63 -2.58 -4.65
N TRP A 23 8.75 -1.58 -4.55
CA TRP A 23 8.83 -0.41 -5.41
C TRP A 23 10.14 0.36 -5.21
N VAL A 24 10.53 0.57 -3.96
CA VAL A 24 11.79 1.25 -3.63
C VAL A 24 12.98 0.47 -4.22
N ALA A 25 12.95 -0.85 -4.12
CA ALA A 25 14.00 -1.69 -4.71
C ALA A 25 14.04 -1.53 -6.23
N ALA A 26 12.88 -1.45 -6.87
CA ALA A 26 12.81 -1.23 -8.33
C ALA A 26 13.40 0.13 -8.71
N VAL A 27 13.09 1.17 -7.96
CA VAL A 27 13.66 2.51 -8.20
C VAL A 27 15.18 2.47 -8.04
N GLY A 28 15.68 1.85 -6.97
CA GLY A 28 17.12 1.73 -6.73
C GLY A 28 17.83 0.92 -7.79
N ALA A 29 17.17 -0.05 -8.39
CA ALA A 29 17.71 -0.87 -9.49
C ALA A 29 17.59 -0.19 -10.85
N GLY A 30 16.92 0.96 -10.94
CA GLY A 30 16.80 1.71 -12.19
C GLY A 30 15.67 1.22 -13.10
N ILE A 31 14.76 0.37 -12.61
CA ILE A 31 13.66 -0.14 -13.41
C ILE A 31 12.30 0.46 -13.05
N GLY A 32 12.29 1.48 -12.19
CA GLY A 32 11.04 2.11 -11.77
C GLY A 32 10.29 2.78 -12.91
N GLN A 33 10.99 3.52 -13.78
CA GLN A 33 10.34 4.24 -14.88
C GLN A 33 9.65 3.28 -15.88
N PRO A 34 10.29 2.19 -16.33
CA PRO A 34 9.59 1.24 -17.18
C PRO A 34 8.33 0.64 -16.55
N ILE A 35 8.35 0.42 -15.24
CA ILE A 35 7.18 -0.11 -14.53
C ILE A 35 6.04 0.91 -14.55
N VAL A 36 6.32 2.18 -14.24
CA VAL A 36 5.31 3.25 -14.29
C VAL A 36 4.74 3.38 -15.69
N ASP A 37 5.62 3.39 -16.70
CA ASP A 37 5.19 3.52 -18.10
C ASP A 37 4.26 2.36 -18.50
N ALA A 38 4.59 1.15 -18.08
CA ALA A 38 3.77 -0.02 -18.39
C ALA A 38 2.40 0.06 -17.70
N LEU A 39 2.37 0.48 -16.43
CA LEU A 39 1.12 0.62 -15.69
C LEU A 39 0.22 1.68 -16.31
N GLU A 40 0.78 2.82 -16.68
CA GLU A 40 0.01 3.88 -17.33
C GLU A 40 -0.53 3.42 -18.67
N SER A 41 0.30 2.79 -19.48
CA SER A 41 -0.09 2.30 -20.82
C SER A 41 -1.22 1.29 -20.69
N GLY A 42 -1.12 0.36 -19.74
CA GLY A 42 -2.16 -0.64 -19.52
C GLY A 42 -3.49 -0.06 -19.09
N HIS A 43 -3.48 1.14 -18.50
CA HIS A 43 -4.70 1.83 -18.05
C HIS A 43 -5.14 2.91 -19.04
N PHE A 44 -4.59 2.93 -20.25
CA PHE A 44 -4.90 3.95 -21.25
C PHE A 44 -4.59 5.36 -20.77
N LEU A 45 -3.55 5.51 -19.94
CA LEU A 45 -3.14 6.79 -19.37
C LEU A 45 -1.79 7.20 -19.93
N SER A 46 -1.61 8.51 -20.02
CA SER A 46 -0.35 9.12 -20.43
C SER A 46 -0.09 10.30 -19.51
N SER A 47 1.13 10.40 -19.00
CA SER A 47 1.48 11.49 -18.11
C SER A 47 2.91 11.93 -18.33
N ASN A 48 3.27 13.06 -17.74
CA ASN A 48 4.63 13.56 -17.70
C ASN A 48 5.35 13.18 -16.41
N TYR A 49 4.78 12.26 -15.63
CA TYR A 49 5.41 11.81 -14.40
C TYR A 49 6.70 11.08 -14.71
N SER A 50 7.74 11.41 -13.96
CA SER A 50 9.02 10.73 -14.06
C SER A 50 9.43 10.22 -12.69
N VAL A 51 10.08 9.04 -12.68
CA VAL A 51 10.63 8.47 -11.46
C VAL A 51 11.91 9.24 -11.13
N THR A 52 11.98 9.78 -9.91
CA THR A 52 13.16 10.51 -9.46
C THR A 52 14.26 9.54 -9.06
N ALA A 53 15.47 10.08 -8.88
CA ALA A 53 16.60 9.28 -8.43
C ALA A 53 16.33 8.72 -7.03
N PHE A 54 16.90 7.57 -6.75
CA PHE A 54 16.78 6.93 -5.44
C PHE A 54 17.34 7.83 -4.35
N ASP A 55 16.58 7.97 -3.26
CA ASP A 55 16.97 8.73 -2.08
C ASP A 55 16.55 7.96 -0.83
N PRO A 56 17.48 7.59 0.05
CA PRO A 56 17.14 6.78 1.24
C PRO A 56 16.11 7.43 2.16
N ALA A 57 16.17 8.75 2.35
CA ALA A 57 15.22 9.44 3.21
C ALA A 57 13.80 9.38 2.62
N THR A 58 13.67 9.59 1.32
CA THR A 58 12.38 9.47 0.62
C THR A 58 11.88 8.04 0.67
N ALA A 59 12.77 7.06 0.50
CA ALA A 59 12.40 5.64 0.57
C ALA A 59 11.84 5.29 1.95
N LEU A 60 12.52 5.71 3.01
CA LEU A 60 12.08 5.43 4.38
C LEU A 60 10.75 6.09 4.68
N THR A 61 10.57 7.34 4.26
CA THR A 61 9.32 8.07 4.44
C THR A 61 8.16 7.37 3.73
N GLY A 62 8.38 6.92 2.49
CA GLY A 62 7.36 6.22 1.72
C GLY A 62 6.98 4.88 2.33
N ILE A 63 7.95 4.09 2.76
CA ILE A 63 7.68 2.80 3.40
C ILE A 63 6.91 2.99 4.70
N THR A 64 7.34 3.94 5.54
CA THR A 64 6.65 4.24 6.79
C THR A 64 5.21 4.69 6.54
N GLY A 65 5.00 5.57 5.56
CA GLY A 65 3.66 6.02 5.18
C GLY A 65 2.80 4.88 4.68
N ALA A 66 3.37 3.97 3.91
CA ALA A 66 2.64 2.80 3.41
C ALA A 66 2.19 1.88 4.56
N VAL A 67 3.08 1.63 5.52
CA VAL A 67 2.74 0.81 6.69
C VAL A 67 1.61 1.45 7.48
N ILE A 68 1.70 2.75 7.76
CA ILE A 68 0.68 3.47 8.52
C ILE A 68 -0.66 3.44 7.78
N THR A 69 -0.63 3.72 6.47
CA THR A 69 -1.84 3.70 5.64
C THR A 69 -2.48 2.32 5.65
N GLY A 70 -1.68 1.27 5.48
CA GLY A 70 -2.17 -0.09 5.52
C GLY A 70 -2.78 -0.45 6.86
N TYR A 71 -2.16 0.00 7.95
CA TYR A 71 -2.71 -0.24 9.28
C TYR A 71 -4.08 0.41 9.45
N ILE A 72 -4.20 1.68 9.04
CA ILE A 72 -5.46 2.41 9.15
C ILE A 72 -6.54 1.73 8.31
N ILE A 73 -6.21 1.33 7.08
CA ILE A 73 -7.16 0.67 6.19
C ILE A 73 -7.60 -0.67 6.77
N GLY A 74 -6.66 -1.47 7.25
CA GLY A 74 -6.98 -2.78 7.81
C GLY A 74 -7.84 -2.68 9.06
N TRP A 75 -7.48 -1.75 9.96
CA TRP A 75 -8.23 -1.53 11.18
C TRP A 75 -9.67 -1.09 10.86
N THR A 76 -9.80 -0.13 9.95
CA THR A 76 -11.11 0.41 9.55
C THR A 76 -11.94 -0.66 8.85
N PHE A 77 -11.31 -1.44 7.96
CA PHE A 77 -12.01 -2.52 7.25
C PHE A 77 -12.62 -3.51 8.24
N ILE A 78 -11.85 -3.96 9.23
CA ILE A 78 -12.35 -4.93 10.19
C ILE A 78 -13.38 -4.31 11.14
N TYR A 79 -13.23 -3.02 11.46
CA TYR A 79 -14.25 -2.33 12.22
C TYR A 79 -15.62 -2.40 11.48
N ILE A 80 -15.61 -2.09 10.19
CA ILE A 80 -16.81 -2.13 9.37
C ILE A 80 -17.31 -3.57 9.22
N TYR A 81 -16.41 -4.52 8.99
CA TYR A 81 -16.74 -5.93 8.85
C TYR A 81 -17.43 -6.44 10.10
N ASN A 82 -16.89 -6.16 11.28
CA ASN A 82 -17.49 -6.60 12.53
C ASN A 82 -18.86 -5.97 12.75
N PHE A 83 -19.01 -4.70 12.38
CA PHE A 83 -20.29 -4.00 12.48
C PHE A 83 -21.33 -4.65 11.59
N THR A 84 -20.99 -4.95 10.32
CA THR A 84 -21.93 -5.58 9.39
C THR A 84 -22.22 -7.02 9.77
N ASP A 85 -21.21 -7.74 10.28
CA ASP A 85 -21.38 -9.12 10.74
C ASP A 85 -22.39 -9.18 11.87
N ASN A 86 -22.26 -8.31 12.87
CA ASN A 86 -23.21 -8.24 13.97
C ASN A 86 -24.61 -7.88 13.50
N LYS A 87 -24.75 -6.99 12.52
CA LYS A 87 -26.06 -6.58 11.99
C LYS A 87 -26.72 -7.66 11.16
N LEU A 88 -25.95 -8.39 10.36
CA LEU A 88 -26.50 -9.38 9.45
C LEU A 88 -26.76 -10.72 10.15
N ASP A 89 -26.04 -11.01 11.21
CA ASP A 89 -26.22 -12.23 11.98
C ASP A 89 -27.38 -12.12 13.00
N SER A 90 -27.87 -10.93 13.24
CA SER A 90 -29.02 -10.72 14.13
C SER A 90 -30.36 -10.85 13.37
#